data_0a33deae34c4dfed2e65d0e66aed9412
#
_entry.id   0a33deae34c4dfed2e65d0e66aed9412
#
_cell.length_a   1.000
_cell.length_b   1.000
_cell.length_c   1.000
_cell.angle_alpha   90.00
_cell.angle_beta   90.00
_cell.angle_gamma   90.00
#
_symmetry.space_group_name_H-M   'P 1'
#
loop_
_entity.id
_entity.type
_entity.pdbx_description
1 polymer ?
#
loop_
_entity_poly.entity_id
_entity_poly.type
_entity_poly.pdbx_seq_one_letter_code
_entity_poly.pdbx_strand_id
1 'polypeptide(L)'
;MAFKKRIERPGIDQYFMNICDDVASRATCMRHKIGAVIVRDKQILSTGYNGAPKRLPHCLEEGCIRNKLNIKSGTHHEICAAVHAEQNAIIQCAYNGVSSRDGIIYVNASPCRICAKMIINAGIKEVRYSGNYPDKEAFKLLKRAGVKIVKLDKQE
;
A
#
# COMPACT_ATOMS: atom_id res chain seq x y z
N MET A 1 29.46 -5.54 -36.33
CA MET A 1 28.11 -5.96 -35.81
C MET A 1 27.87 -5.24 -34.51
N ALA A 2 26.91 -4.31 -34.48
CA ALA A 2 26.54 -3.64 -33.24
C ALA A 2 25.77 -4.62 -32.35
N PHE A 3 26.30 -4.95 -31.17
CA PHE A 3 25.59 -5.67 -30.16
C PHE A 3 24.39 -4.83 -29.75
N LYS A 4 23.18 -5.24 -30.12
CA LYS A 4 21.94 -4.70 -29.55
C LYS A 4 22.00 -4.90 -28.05
N LYS A 5 22.18 -3.80 -27.28
CA LYS A 5 22.05 -3.81 -25.83
C LYS A 5 20.71 -4.45 -25.51
N ARG A 6 20.69 -5.64 -24.89
CA ARG A 6 19.46 -6.31 -24.50
C ARG A 6 18.78 -5.38 -23.50
N ILE A 7 17.63 -4.85 -23.85
CA ILE A 7 16.80 -4.10 -22.91
C ILE A 7 16.27 -5.12 -21.92
N GLU A 8 16.77 -5.08 -20.69
CA GLU A 8 16.30 -5.95 -19.63
C GLU A 8 14.91 -5.50 -19.20
N ARG A 9 13.95 -6.39 -19.30
CA ARG A 9 12.59 -6.19 -18.84
C ARG A 9 12.54 -6.44 -17.33
N PRO A 10 12.01 -5.52 -16.48
CA PRO A 10 11.87 -5.78 -15.05
C PRO A 10 10.95 -6.99 -14.81
N GLY A 11 11.22 -7.75 -13.75
CA GLY A 11 10.32 -8.78 -13.28
C GLY A 11 8.95 -8.18 -12.90
N ILE A 12 7.91 -9.00 -12.93
CA ILE A 12 6.54 -8.53 -12.71
C ILE A 12 6.37 -7.90 -11.32
N ASP A 13 7.00 -8.43 -10.30
CA ASP A 13 6.95 -7.88 -8.95
C ASP A 13 7.64 -6.53 -8.86
N GLN A 14 8.80 -6.40 -9.48
CA GLN A 14 9.52 -5.13 -9.54
C GLN A 14 8.72 -4.08 -10.33
N TYR A 15 8.07 -4.49 -11.41
CA TYR A 15 7.20 -3.60 -12.19
C TYR A 15 6.08 -3.02 -11.32
N PHE A 16 5.35 -3.86 -10.57
CA PHE A 16 4.27 -3.37 -9.71
C PHE A 16 4.78 -2.61 -8.48
N MET A 17 5.95 -2.95 -7.93
CA MET A 17 6.57 -2.17 -6.86
C MET A 17 7.02 -0.79 -7.34
N ASN A 18 7.55 -0.66 -8.55
CA ASN A 18 7.86 0.64 -9.15
C ASN A 18 6.59 1.50 -9.28
N ILE A 19 5.47 0.91 -9.69
CA ILE A 19 4.18 1.62 -9.73
C ILE A 19 3.72 2.02 -8.33
N CYS A 20 3.92 1.18 -7.30
CA CYS A 20 3.64 1.57 -5.92
C CYS A 20 4.44 2.80 -5.49
N ASP A 21 5.71 2.88 -5.86
CA ASP A 21 6.56 4.03 -5.54
C ASP A 21 6.12 5.29 -6.30
N ASP A 22 5.75 5.16 -7.57
CA ASP A 22 5.17 6.26 -8.35
C ASP A 22 3.85 6.75 -7.72
N VAL A 23 2.96 5.84 -7.33
CA VAL A 23 1.72 6.14 -6.63
C VAL A 23 2.01 6.83 -5.29
N ALA A 24 2.99 6.33 -4.53
CA ALA A 24 3.42 6.90 -3.26
C ALA A 24 3.94 8.34 -3.40
N SER A 25 4.46 8.72 -4.56
CA SER A 25 4.93 10.09 -4.81
C SER A 25 3.83 11.14 -4.64
N ARG A 26 2.56 10.74 -4.79
CA ARG A 26 1.38 11.59 -4.58
C ARG A 26 0.91 11.67 -3.13
N ALA A 27 1.48 10.89 -2.22
CA ALA A 27 1.10 10.90 -0.81
C ALA A 27 1.26 12.29 -0.18
N THR A 28 0.31 12.66 0.66
CA THR A 28 0.25 13.97 1.32
C THR A 28 0.61 13.89 2.81
N CYS A 29 1.06 12.74 3.27
CA CYS A 29 1.56 12.54 4.62
C CYS A 29 2.96 13.13 4.78
N MET A 30 3.19 13.84 5.88
CA MET A 30 4.49 14.43 6.22
C MET A 30 5.50 13.39 6.75
N ARG A 31 5.03 12.22 7.18
CA ARG A 31 5.87 11.22 7.86
C ARG A 31 6.33 10.11 6.93
N HIS A 32 5.42 9.60 6.11
CA HIS A 32 5.66 8.45 5.22
C HIS A 32 4.92 8.62 3.90
N LYS A 33 5.57 8.26 2.81
CA LYS A 33 4.94 8.17 1.49
C LYS A 33 4.71 6.71 1.15
N ILE A 34 3.45 6.30 1.16
CA ILE A 34 3.05 4.92 0.94
C ILE A 34 2.11 4.86 -0.25
N GLY A 35 2.36 3.90 -1.12
CA GLY A 35 1.53 3.57 -2.28
C GLY A 35 1.13 2.10 -2.24
N ALA A 36 -0.08 1.82 -2.71
CA ALA A 36 -0.60 0.48 -2.87
C ALA A 36 -1.22 0.29 -4.25
N VAL A 37 -1.08 -0.89 -4.82
CA VAL A 37 -1.64 -1.28 -6.11
C VAL A 37 -2.31 -2.64 -5.97
N ILE A 38 -3.59 -2.74 -6.32
CA ILE A 38 -4.30 -4.01 -6.36
C ILE A 38 -4.28 -4.53 -7.81
N VAL A 39 -3.86 -5.77 -7.97
CA VAL A 39 -3.63 -6.42 -9.26
C VAL A 39 -4.36 -7.75 -9.30
N ARG A 40 -4.94 -8.10 -10.43
CA ARG A 40 -5.42 -9.43 -10.76
C ARG A 40 -5.12 -9.74 -12.22
N ASP A 41 -4.67 -10.97 -12.50
CA ASP A 41 -4.30 -11.41 -13.85
C ASP A 41 -3.29 -10.46 -14.54
N LYS A 42 -2.34 -9.95 -13.76
CA LYS A 42 -1.32 -8.96 -14.19
C LYS A 42 -1.89 -7.62 -14.67
N GLN A 43 -3.15 -7.32 -14.35
CA GLN A 43 -3.81 -6.05 -14.64
C GLN A 43 -4.06 -5.28 -13.35
N ILE A 44 -3.83 -3.98 -13.36
CA ILE A 44 -4.11 -3.09 -12.24
C ILE A 44 -5.62 -2.89 -12.14
N LEU A 45 -6.17 -3.18 -10.97
CA LEU A 45 -7.58 -2.93 -10.64
C LEU A 45 -7.75 -1.55 -10.02
N SER A 46 -6.84 -1.16 -9.14
CA SER A 46 -6.87 0.14 -8.47
C SER A 46 -5.51 0.50 -7.89
N THR A 47 -5.37 1.77 -7.53
CA THR A 47 -4.23 2.30 -6.80
C THR A 47 -4.70 3.10 -5.60
N GLY A 48 -3.83 3.31 -4.63
CA GLY A 48 -4.07 4.16 -3.48
C GLY A 48 -2.77 4.69 -2.89
N TYR A 49 -2.79 5.91 -2.42
CA TYR A 49 -1.70 6.50 -1.63
C TYR A 49 -2.26 7.05 -0.33
N ASN A 50 -1.42 7.21 0.68
CA ASN A 50 -1.86 7.74 1.97
C ASN A 50 -2.04 9.26 1.92
N GLY A 51 -3.19 9.71 2.39
CA GLY A 51 -3.54 11.12 2.37
C GLY A 51 -4.89 11.38 3.06
N ALA A 52 -5.19 12.66 3.26
CA ALA A 52 -6.46 13.06 3.87
C ALA A 52 -7.66 12.58 3.02
N PRO A 53 -8.82 12.34 3.66
CA PRO A 53 -10.06 12.08 2.95
C PRO A 53 -10.38 13.22 1.96
N LYS A 54 -11.14 12.90 0.92
CA LYS A 54 -11.59 13.90 -0.07
C LYS A 54 -12.29 15.07 0.64
N ARG A 55 -12.05 16.29 0.19
CA ARG A 55 -12.60 17.54 0.70
C ARG A 55 -12.07 17.97 2.07
N LEU A 56 -11.13 17.23 2.66
CA LEU A 56 -10.42 17.67 3.86
C LEU A 56 -9.00 18.14 3.50
N PRO A 57 -8.46 19.11 4.25
CA PRO A 57 -7.11 19.59 4.01
C PRO A 57 -6.07 18.49 4.28
N HIS A 58 -4.98 18.56 3.55
CA HIS A 58 -3.90 17.60 3.70
C HIS A 58 -2.96 17.96 4.86
N CYS A 59 -2.27 16.95 5.40
CA CYS A 59 -1.24 17.19 6.42
C CYS A 59 -0.13 18.13 5.94
N LEU A 60 0.12 18.20 4.63
CA LEU A 60 1.07 19.17 4.05
C LEU A 60 0.60 20.63 4.20
N GLU A 61 -0.72 20.85 4.35
CA GLU A 61 -1.32 22.19 4.51
C GLU A 61 -1.49 22.56 5.98
N GLU A 62 -2.04 21.65 6.79
CA GLU A 62 -2.40 21.92 8.21
C GLU A 62 -1.42 21.33 9.23
N GLY A 63 -0.49 20.52 8.78
CA GLY A 63 0.43 19.79 9.64
C GLY A 63 -0.13 18.43 10.11
N CYS A 64 0.74 17.66 10.73
CA CYS A 64 0.42 16.31 11.19
C CYS A 64 -0.03 16.34 12.65
N ILE A 65 -1.25 15.93 12.95
CA ILE A 65 -1.77 15.85 14.33
C ILE A 65 -0.92 14.94 15.21
N ARG A 66 -0.38 13.84 14.66
CA ARG A 66 0.47 12.92 15.40
C ARG A 66 1.83 13.55 15.73
N ASN A 67 2.36 14.45 14.89
CA ASN A 67 3.55 15.22 15.20
C ASN A 67 3.25 16.25 16.29
N LYS A 68 2.11 16.94 16.22
CA LYS A 68 1.69 17.94 17.24
C LYS A 68 1.53 17.30 18.63
N LEU A 69 1.12 16.04 18.69
CA LEU A 69 0.92 15.28 19.93
C LEU A 69 2.13 14.39 20.30
N ASN A 70 3.26 14.51 19.62
CA ASN A 70 4.47 13.71 19.83
C ASN A 70 4.22 12.18 19.80
N ILE A 71 3.29 11.73 18.95
CA ILE A 71 2.94 10.32 18.84
C ILE A 71 4.00 9.57 18.02
N LYS A 72 4.48 8.46 18.59
CA LYS A 72 5.47 7.58 17.95
C LYS A 72 4.92 6.99 16.64
N SER A 73 5.80 6.85 15.64
CA SER A 73 5.47 6.19 14.39
C SER A 73 4.98 4.75 14.61
N GLY A 74 4.00 4.31 13.82
CA GLY A 74 3.41 2.98 13.94
C GLY A 74 2.39 2.81 15.06
N THR A 75 2.05 3.87 15.79
CA THR A 75 1.08 3.83 16.90
C THR A 75 -0.03 4.86 16.71
N HIS A 76 -1.17 4.64 17.38
CA HIS A 76 -2.33 5.56 17.37
C HIS A 76 -2.78 5.96 15.96
N HIS A 77 -2.95 4.97 15.09
CA HIS A 77 -3.44 5.19 13.71
C HIS A 77 -4.84 5.78 13.67
N GLU A 78 -5.65 5.55 14.71
CA GLU A 78 -7.01 6.06 14.86
C GLU A 78 -7.08 7.58 14.95
N ILE A 79 -6.01 8.24 15.40
CA ILE A 79 -5.92 9.70 15.49
C ILE A 79 -5.45 10.32 14.17
N CYS A 80 -4.84 9.51 13.30
CA CYS A 80 -4.30 10.00 12.03
C CYS A 80 -5.41 10.49 11.11
N ALA A 81 -5.29 11.72 10.60
CA ALA A 81 -6.23 12.25 9.63
C ALA A 81 -6.14 11.56 8.25
N ALA A 82 -5.03 10.90 7.96
CA ALA A 82 -4.80 10.26 6.67
C ALA A 82 -5.50 8.89 6.60
N VAL A 83 -6.08 8.62 5.44
CA VAL A 83 -6.48 7.27 5.02
C VAL A 83 -5.25 6.56 4.47
N HIS A 84 -5.03 5.30 4.85
CA HIS A 84 -3.87 4.54 4.41
C HIS A 84 -3.93 4.19 2.92
N ALA A 85 -2.80 3.92 2.31
CA ALA A 85 -2.69 3.59 0.89
C ALA A 85 -3.51 2.33 0.54
N GLU A 86 -3.43 1.29 1.36
CA GLU A 86 -4.17 0.04 1.18
C GLU A 86 -5.67 0.26 1.29
N GLN A 87 -6.10 1.08 2.26
CA GLN A 87 -7.51 1.46 2.42
C GLN A 87 -8.01 2.19 1.19
N ASN A 88 -7.27 3.18 0.69
CA ASN A 88 -7.63 3.93 -0.51
C ASN A 88 -7.70 3.03 -1.75
N ALA A 89 -6.78 2.08 -1.91
CA ALA A 89 -6.83 1.14 -3.02
C ALA A 89 -8.09 0.25 -2.98
N ILE A 90 -8.46 -0.25 -1.80
CA ILE A 90 -9.68 -1.04 -1.60
C ILE A 90 -10.94 -0.19 -1.83
N ILE A 91 -10.97 1.02 -1.28
CA ILE A 91 -12.07 1.96 -1.47
C ILE A 91 -12.24 2.31 -2.95
N GLN A 92 -11.13 2.52 -3.66
CA GLN A 92 -11.17 2.83 -5.09
C GLN A 92 -11.74 1.68 -5.93
N CYS A 93 -11.45 0.42 -5.58
CA CYS A 93 -12.12 -0.73 -6.17
C CYS A 93 -13.64 -0.65 -5.95
N ALA A 94 -14.08 -0.44 -4.71
CA ALA A 94 -15.49 -0.34 -4.38
C ALA A 94 -16.17 0.84 -5.08
N TYR A 95 -15.52 2.00 -5.11
CA TYR A 95 -16.04 3.20 -5.75
C TYR A 95 -16.24 3.02 -7.26
N ASN A 96 -15.34 2.32 -7.93
CA ASN A 96 -15.43 2.04 -9.36
C ASN A 96 -16.25 0.78 -9.72
N GLY A 97 -16.80 0.08 -8.74
CA GLY A 97 -17.53 -1.16 -8.97
C GLY A 97 -16.66 -2.33 -9.45
N VAL A 98 -15.37 -2.31 -9.12
CA VAL A 98 -14.41 -3.36 -9.49
C VAL A 98 -14.16 -4.26 -8.29
N SER A 99 -14.38 -5.57 -8.44
CA SER A 99 -14.10 -6.52 -7.37
C SER A 99 -12.60 -6.69 -7.15
N SER A 100 -12.15 -6.52 -5.91
CA SER A 100 -10.79 -6.83 -5.47
C SER A 100 -10.56 -8.32 -5.15
N ARG A 101 -11.63 -9.13 -5.21
CA ARG A 101 -11.58 -10.55 -4.88
C ARG A 101 -10.53 -11.28 -5.70
N ASP A 102 -9.79 -12.17 -5.04
CA ASP A 102 -8.69 -12.97 -5.60
C ASP A 102 -7.52 -12.11 -6.15
N GLY A 103 -7.50 -10.83 -5.83
CA GLY A 103 -6.42 -9.91 -6.18
C GLY A 103 -5.17 -10.11 -5.34
N ILE A 104 -4.09 -9.51 -5.80
CA ILE A 104 -2.82 -9.36 -5.09
C ILE A 104 -2.68 -7.86 -4.78
N ILE A 105 -2.39 -7.50 -3.55
CA ILE A 105 -2.04 -6.12 -3.22
C ILE A 105 -0.52 -5.98 -3.08
N TYR A 106 0.04 -5.04 -3.82
CA TYR A 106 1.41 -4.58 -3.68
C TYR A 106 1.41 -3.31 -2.84
N VAL A 107 2.33 -3.20 -1.90
CA VAL A 107 2.48 -2.00 -1.06
C VAL A 107 3.95 -1.80 -0.69
N ASN A 108 4.44 -0.57 -0.78
CA ASN A 108 5.83 -0.24 -0.47
C ASN A 108 6.11 -0.07 1.04
N ALA A 109 5.21 -0.58 1.86
CA ALA A 109 5.35 -0.67 3.31
C ALA A 109 4.67 -1.95 3.83
N SER A 110 4.95 -2.33 5.07
CA SER A 110 4.22 -3.40 5.75
C SER A 110 2.81 -2.93 6.10
N PRO A 111 1.74 -3.68 5.78
CA PRO A 111 0.39 -3.33 6.16
C PRO A 111 0.22 -3.34 7.69
N CYS A 112 -0.51 -2.37 8.21
CA CYS A 112 -0.86 -2.33 9.62
C CYS A 112 -2.07 -3.25 9.91
N ARG A 113 -2.35 -3.46 11.21
CA ARG A 113 -3.46 -4.31 11.67
C ARG A 113 -4.83 -3.89 11.12
N ILE A 114 -5.07 -2.59 10.98
CA ILE A 114 -6.34 -2.06 10.43
C ILE A 114 -6.44 -2.46 8.95
N CYS A 115 -5.39 -2.22 8.17
CA CYS A 115 -5.35 -2.56 6.76
C CYS A 115 -5.45 -4.08 6.54
N ALA A 116 -4.80 -4.90 7.40
CA ALA A 116 -4.89 -6.35 7.32
C ALA A 116 -6.35 -6.85 7.39
N LYS A 117 -7.16 -6.32 8.31
CA LYS A 117 -8.58 -6.65 8.41
C LYS A 117 -9.37 -6.30 7.16
N MET A 118 -9.08 -5.14 6.57
CA MET A 118 -9.73 -4.71 5.32
C MET A 118 -9.30 -5.59 4.13
N ILE A 119 -8.02 -5.90 4.02
CA ILE A 119 -7.48 -6.79 2.98
C ILE A 119 -8.17 -8.16 3.01
N ILE A 120 -8.34 -8.73 4.21
CA ILE A 120 -9.05 -10.01 4.40
C ILE A 120 -10.49 -9.91 3.90
N ASN A 121 -11.24 -8.91 4.36
CA ASN A 121 -12.66 -8.75 4.01
C ASN A 121 -12.87 -8.34 2.55
N ALA A 122 -11.89 -7.69 1.93
CA ALA A 122 -11.90 -7.37 0.51
C ALA A 122 -11.65 -8.59 -0.40
N GLY A 123 -11.38 -9.77 0.18
CA GLY A 123 -11.15 -11.00 -0.57
C GLY A 123 -9.81 -11.05 -1.30
N ILE A 124 -8.86 -10.22 -0.91
CA ILE A 124 -7.50 -10.23 -1.47
C ILE A 124 -6.77 -11.48 -0.98
N LYS A 125 -6.19 -12.24 -1.90
CA LYS A 125 -5.55 -13.53 -1.59
C LYS A 125 -4.08 -13.45 -1.22
N GLU A 126 -3.41 -12.37 -1.60
CA GLU A 126 -1.96 -12.24 -1.42
C GLU A 126 -1.56 -10.79 -1.17
N VAL A 127 -0.63 -10.59 -0.24
CA VAL A 127 0.04 -9.32 0.05
C VAL A 127 1.50 -9.43 -0.34
N ARG A 128 1.97 -8.55 -1.21
CA ARG A 128 3.38 -8.37 -1.55
C ARG A 128 3.83 -7.00 -1.07
N TYR A 129 4.82 -6.97 -0.19
CA TYR A 129 5.23 -5.74 0.44
C TYR A 129 6.75 -5.58 0.47
N SER A 130 7.18 -4.32 0.56
CA SER A 130 8.56 -3.97 0.90
C SER A 130 8.56 -3.15 2.19
N GLY A 131 9.69 -3.11 2.88
CA GLY A 131 9.83 -2.34 4.11
C GLY A 131 10.30 -3.17 5.30
N ASN A 132 10.80 -2.49 6.35
CA ASN A 132 11.56 -3.11 7.44
C ASN A 132 10.83 -3.19 8.78
N TYR A 133 9.59 -2.68 8.88
CA TYR A 133 8.84 -2.62 10.14
C TYR A 133 7.53 -3.40 10.04
N PRO A 134 7.60 -4.74 10.09
CA PRO A 134 6.38 -5.55 10.03
C PRO A 134 5.56 -5.40 11.31
N ASP A 135 4.26 -5.12 11.16
CA ASP A 135 3.29 -5.29 12.24
C ASP A 135 3.01 -6.79 12.41
N LYS A 136 3.60 -7.37 13.45
CA LYS A 136 3.49 -8.83 13.73
C LYS A 136 2.04 -9.27 13.90
N GLU A 137 1.18 -8.44 14.48
CA GLU A 137 -0.22 -8.76 14.69
C GLU A 137 -1.01 -8.70 13.36
N ALA A 138 -0.70 -7.76 12.49
CA ALA A 138 -1.24 -7.74 11.13
C ALA A 138 -0.91 -9.03 10.38
N PHE A 139 0.32 -9.49 10.46
CA PHE A 139 0.76 -10.73 9.81
C PHE A 139 0.11 -11.98 10.38
N LYS A 140 -0.10 -12.04 11.70
CA LYS A 140 -0.86 -13.14 12.33
C LYS A 140 -2.30 -13.20 11.80
N LEU A 141 -2.98 -12.05 11.68
CA LEU A 141 -4.34 -12.00 11.14
C LEU A 141 -4.37 -12.47 9.69
N LEU A 142 -3.49 -11.96 8.83
CA LEU A 142 -3.41 -12.35 7.42
C LEU A 142 -3.17 -13.86 7.26
N LYS A 143 -2.20 -14.41 7.98
CA LYS A 143 -1.90 -15.85 7.95
C LYS A 143 -3.08 -16.72 8.41
N ARG A 144 -3.74 -16.34 9.51
CA ARG A 144 -4.92 -17.07 10.02
C ARG A 144 -6.08 -17.06 9.03
N ALA A 145 -6.20 -16.01 8.24
CA ALA A 145 -7.21 -15.88 7.19
C ALA A 145 -6.81 -16.56 5.85
N GLY A 146 -5.63 -17.17 5.79
CA GLY A 146 -5.13 -17.82 4.58
C GLY A 146 -4.60 -16.88 3.51
N VAL A 147 -4.35 -15.61 3.85
CA VAL A 147 -3.76 -14.64 2.94
C VAL A 147 -2.26 -14.88 2.86
N LYS A 148 -1.76 -15.11 1.65
CA LYS A 148 -0.32 -15.29 1.41
C LYS A 148 0.43 -13.96 1.59
N ILE A 149 1.60 -14.02 2.22
CA ILE A 149 2.44 -12.84 2.49
C ILE A 149 3.81 -13.06 1.86
N VAL A 150 4.24 -12.14 1.01
CA VAL A 150 5.54 -12.17 0.35
C VAL A 150 6.25 -10.85 0.60
N LYS A 151 7.42 -10.92 1.22
CA LYS A 151 8.30 -9.77 1.32
C LYS A 151 9.13 -9.67 0.04
N LEU A 152 9.16 -8.49 -0.56
CA LEU A 152 9.98 -8.18 -1.72
C LEU A 152 11.18 -7.34 -1.28
N ASP A 153 12.36 -7.67 -1.80
CA ASP A 153 13.55 -6.86 -1.57
C ASP A 153 13.46 -5.58 -2.41
N LYS A 154 13.80 -4.45 -1.80
CA LYS A 154 14.02 -3.23 -2.59
C LYS A 154 15.27 -3.45 -3.42
N GLN A 155 15.15 -3.46 -4.72
CA GLN A 155 16.30 -3.31 -5.59
C GLN A 155 16.77 -1.86 -5.48
N GLU A 156 18.05 -1.69 -5.15
CA GLU A 156 18.73 -0.41 -5.15
C GLU A 156 18.78 0.23 -6.55
#